data_b61df726f469689218d4616446110e5a
#
_entry.id   b61df726f469689218d4616446110e5a
#
_cell.length_a   1.000
_cell.length_b   1.000
_cell.length_c   1.000
_cell.angle_alpha   90.00
_cell.angle_beta   90.00
_cell.angle_gamma   90.00
#
_symmetry.space_group_name_H-M   'P 1'
#
loop_
_entity.id
_entity.type
_entity.pdbx_description
1 polymer ?
#
loop_
_entity_poly.entity_id
_entity_poly.type
_entity_poly.pdbx_seq_one_letter_code
_entity_poly.pdbx_strand_id
1 'polypeptide(L)'
;MKQITPEALCRGVLSIYEEQPTYRTGGNGSDGTCDCFGMVRGALEREGVPDIKGMNGTNYAARHTIKNLQVLKKESQLMVGDVVLKTRDKDDKNMRLPDQYRKDGNDYSKTWGETNFTHIGTVIQVNPIRICHMTSPTAKIDESIKGWGYFGQLPWVSADADTAADPPAEWATVFAESGKTVKMRQKPSTLCRIYWDVPIGAEVVLVEPGEKWSGIIWAGRSGYMMSKYLITGETKYTVTLRGLDKETAEELAAIYGGEMTVEG
;
A
#
# COMPACT_ATOMS: atom_id res chain seq x y z
N MET A 1 18.40 6.13 -10.54
CA MET A 1 17.26 6.74 -9.83
C MET A 1 16.78 5.71 -8.84
N LYS A 2 16.70 6.03 -7.54
CA LYS A 2 16.19 5.07 -6.55
C LYS A 2 14.74 4.73 -6.89
N GLN A 3 14.44 3.44 -6.93
CA GLN A 3 13.08 2.92 -7.06
C GLN A 3 12.66 2.25 -5.76
N ILE A 4 11.37 2.22 -5.50
CA ILE A 4 10.73 1.55 -4.37
C ILE A 4 9.68 0.58 -4.89
N THR A 5 9.31 -0.40 -4.08
CA THR A 5 8.24 -1.32 -4.45
C THR A 5 6.85 -0.67 -4.34
N PRO A 6 5.82 -1.22 -4.99
CA PRO A 6 4.43 -0.79 -4.79
C PRO A 6 4.00 -0.82 -3.33
N GLU A 7 4.43 -1.82 -2.57
CA GLU A 7 4.14 -1.97 -1.14
C GLU A 7 4.78 -0.84 -0.31
N ALA A 8 6.02 -0.45 -0.63
CA ALA A 8 6.69 0.67 0.02
C ALA A 8 5.93 1.98 -0.24
N LEU A 9 5.50 2.25 -1.48
CA LEU A 9 4.65 3.42 -1.75
C LEU A 9 3.36 3.39 -0.92
N CYS A 10 2.68 2.24 -0.87
CA CYS A 10 1.46 2.07 -0.07
C CYS A 10 1.71 2.31 1.41
N ARG A 11 2.82 1.82 1.96
CA ARG A 11 3.25 2.07 3.34
C ARG A 11 3.40 3.57 3.62
N GLY A 12 4.11 4.29 2.75
CA GLY A 12 4.27 5.73 2.84
C GLY A 12 2.95 6.50 2.78
N VAL A 13 2.06 6.14 1.86
CA VAL A 13 0.72 6.74 1.73
C VAL A 13 -0.13 6.47 2.97
N LEU A 14 -0.14 5.23 3.47
CA LEU A 14 -0.91 4.84 4.65
C LEU A 14 -0.38 5.50 5.92
N SER A 15 0.93 5.69 6.05
CA SER A 15 1.50 6.42 7.19
C SER A 15 1.01 7.87 7.25
N ILE A 16 0.87 8.54 6.10
CA ILE A 16 0.27 9.90 6.04
C ILE A 16 -1.23 9.83 6.34
N TYR A 17 -1.94 8.84 5.79
CA TYR A 17 -3.37 8.66 6.05
C TYR A 17 -3.67 8.48 7.55
N GLU A 18 -2.85 7.73 8.27
CA GLU A 18 -3.02 7.47 9.70
C GLU A 18 -2.84 8.71 10.57
N GLU A 19 -1.99 9.64 10.16
CA GLU A 19 -1.79 10.93 10.84
C GLU A 19 -2.98 11.87 10.69
N GLN A 20 -3.91 11.58 9.75
CA GLN A 20 -5.10 12.40 9.48
C GLN A 20 -4.76 13.89 9.30
N PRO A 21 -3.84 14.24 8.38
CA PRO A 21 -3.43 15.63 8.19
C PRO A 21 -4.59 16.50 7.73
N THR A 22 -4.53 17.77 8.03
CA THR A 22 -5.49 18.75 7.52
C THR A 22 -5.18 19.10 6.07
N TYR A 23 -6.22 19.23 5.23
CA TYR A 23 -6.03 19.60 3.83
C TYR A 23 -5.47 21.02 3.70
N ARG A 24 -4.31 21.15 3.06
CA ARG A 24 -3.69 22.42 2.68
C ARG A 24 -2.89 22.25 1.39
N THR A 25 -3.17 23.08 0.40
CA THR A 25 -2.43 23.11 -0.87
C THR A 25 -0.93 23.29 -0.63
N GLY A 26 -0.12 22.43 -1.24
CA GLY A 26 1.33 22.40 -1.12
C GLY A 26 1.87 21.62 0.08
N GLY A 27 1.02 21.20 1.03
CA GLY A 27 1.42 20.32 2.12
C GLY A 27 1.75 18.91 1.62
N ASN A 28 2.69 18.21 2.29
CA ASN A 28 3.13 16.84 1.95
C ASN A 28 3.05 15.86 3.13
N GLY A 29 2.39 16.24 4.21
CA GLY A 29 2.26 15.42 5.42
C GLY A 29 3.39 15.62 6.45
N SER A 30 4.43 16.41 6.16
CA SER A 30 5.55 16.60 7.09
C SER A 30 5.25 17.53 8.28
N ASP A 31 4.25 18.39 8.12
CA ASP A 31 3.88 19.42 9.12
C ASP A 31 2.41 19.29 9.59
N GLY A 32 1.82 18.09 9.43
CA GLY A 32 0.40 17.85 9.75
C GLY A 32 -0.55 18.41 8.71
N THR A 33 -0.06 18.92 7.58
CA THR A 33 -0.88 19.37 6.45
C THR A 33 -0.51 18.65 5.16
N CYS A 34 -1.51 18.40 4.30
CA CYS A 34 -1.30 17.65 3.08
C CYS A 34 -2.31 18.06 2.01
N ASP A 35 -1.92 18.00 0.72
CA ASP A 35 -2.88 18.00 -0.39
C ASP A 35 -2.84 16.66 -1.15
N CYS A 36 -3.71 16.51 -2.15
CA CYS A 36 -3.83 15.24 -2.89
C CYS A 36 -2.52 14.82 -3.55
N PHE A 37 -1.80 15.76 -4.11
CA PHE A 37 -0.53 15.52 -4.76
C PHE A 37 0.62 15.39 -3.75
N GLY A 38 0.56 16.19 -2.70
CA GLY A 38 1.49 16.14 -1.58
C GLY A 38 1.50 14.81 -0.85
N MET A 39 0.36 14.11 -0.79
CA MET A 39 0.31 12.76 -0.21
C MET A 39 1.19 11.77 -0.97
N VAL A 40 1.14 11.78 -2.30
CA VAL A 40 1.99 10.94 -3.14
C VAL A 40 3.46 11.32 -3.00
N ARG A 41 3.75 12.63 -3.03
CA ARG A 41 5.12 13.14 -2.87
C ARG A 41 5.68 12.80 -1.51
N GLY A 42 4.95 13.09 -0.44
CA GLY A 42 5.37 12.80 0.93
C GLY A 42 5.57 11.31 1.19
N ALA A 43 4.75 10.45 0.58
CA ALA A 43 4.93 9.00 0.64
C ALA A 43 6.27 8.57 0.02
N LEU A 44 6.60 9.07 -1.18
CA LEU A 44 7.89 8.80 -1.82
C LEU A 44 9.06 9.32 -0.98
N GLU A 45 8.94 10.53 -0.40
CA GLU A 45 9.97 11.12 0.48
C GLU A 45 10.18 10.28 1.74
N ARG A 46 9.12 9.78 2.38
CA ARG A 46 9.18 8.90 3.56
C ARG A 46 9.89 7.57 3.26
N GLU A 47 9.71 7.05 2.07
CA GLU A 47 10.37 5.82 1.59
C GLU A 47 11.77 6.10 1.01
N GLY A 48 12.30 7.30 1.25
CA GLY A 48 13.67 7.66 0.92
C GLY A 48 13.96 7.79 -0.58
N VAL A 49 12.95 8.09 -1.39
CA VAL A 49 13.17 8.46 -2.80
C VAL A 49 13.72 9.89 -2.84
N PRO A 50 14.99 10.08 -3.22
CA PRO A 50 15.56 11.41 -3.28
C PRO A 50 15.09 12.14 -4.52
N ASP A 51 15.08 13.47 -4.43
CA ASP A 51 14.99 14.36 -5.59
C ASP A 51 13.77 14.14 -6.50
N ILE A 52 12.57 14.16 -5.89
CA ILE A 52 11.28 14.07 -6.60
C ILE A 52 11.00 15.36 -7.37
N LYS A 53 12.04 15.89 -8.05
CA LYS A 53 11.92 17.07 -8.89
C LYS A 53 10.98 16.80 -10.06
N GLY A 54 10.16 17.76 -10.37
CA GLY A 54 9.21 17.66 -11.48
C GLY A 54 7.81 17.19 -11.09
N MET A 55 7.55 16.90 -9.82
CA MET A 55 6.19 16.67 -9.33
C MET A 55 5.56 18.00 -8.87
N ASN A 56 5.07 18.78 -9.82
CA ASN A 56 4.50 20.11 -9.58
C ASN A 56 2.97 20.13 -9.78
N GLY A 57 2.26 19.23 -9.11
CA GLY A 57 0.82 19.11 -9.19
C GLY A 57 0.33 18.12 -10.25
N THR A 58 -0.96 17.83 -10.19
CA THR A 58 -1.59 16.73 -10.95
C THR A 58 -1.51 16.90 -12.46
N ASN A 59 -1.68 18.12 -12.97
CA ASN A 59 -1.59 18.39 -14.41
C ASN A 59 -0.17 18.18 -14.94
N TYR A 60 0.84 18.63 -14.20
CA TYR A 60 2.24 18.40 -14.57
C TYR A 60 2.57 16.90 -14.52
N ALA A 61 2.21 16.26 -13.42
CA ALA A 61 2.47 14.84 -13.25
C ALA A 61 1.84 13.97 -14.34
N ALA A 62 0.60 14.25 -14.73
CA ALA A 62 -0.10 13.54 -15.79
C ALA A 62 0.57 13.67 -17.15
N ARG A 63 1.22 14.81 -17.44
CA ARG A 63 1.84 15.08 -18.74
C ARG A 63 3.31 14.68 -18.82
N HIS A 64 4.04 14.76 -17.71
CA HIS A 64 5.51 14.68 -17.72
C HIS A 64 6.09 13.60 -16.82
N THR A 65 5.33 13.11 -15.83
CA THR A 65 5.87 12.23 -14.80
C THR A 65 5.26 10.84 -14.85
N ILE A 66 3.93 10.74 -14.87
CA ILE A 66 3.22 9.47 -14.81
C ILE A 66 3.44 8.69 -16.12
N LYS A 67 3.98 7.51 -15.99
CA LYS A 67 4.19 6.57 -17.12
C LYS A 67 2.89 5.80 -17.42
N ASN A 68 2.73 5.42 -18.68
CA ASN A 68 1.63 4.58 -19.14
C ASN A 68 0.25 5.12 -18.73
N LEU A 69 0.10 6.46 -18.65
CA LEU A 69 -1.16 7.09 -18.30
C LEU A 69 -2.23 6.74 -19.33
N GLN A 70 -3.34 6.19 -18.88
CA GLN A 70 -4.43 5.72 -19.73
C GLN A 70 -5.79 5.87 -19.05
N VAL A 71 -6.86 5.69 -19.84
CA VAL A 71 -8.23 5.79 -19.34
C VAL A 71 -8.56 4.57 -18.48
N LEU A 72 -9.10 4.83 -17.27
CA LEU A 72 -9.60 3.82 -16.37
C LEU A 72 -11.05 3.49 -16.69
N LYS A 73 -11.33 2.24 -17.04
CA LYS A 73 -12.68 1.74 -17.39
C LYS A 73 -13.18 0.66 -16.43
N LYS A 74 -12.26 -0.13 -15.84
CA LYS A 74 -12.60 -1.26 -14.96
C LYS A 74 -11.49 -1.50 -13.93
N GLU A 75 -11.86 -2.01 -12.76
CA GLU A 75 -10.94 -2.29 -11.65
C GLU A 75 -9.81 -3.26 -12.02
N SER A 76 -10.09 -4.22 -12.90
CA SER A 76 -9.09 -5.21 -13.34
C SER A 76 -7.91 -4.63 -14.15
N GLN A 77 -7.92 -3.34 -14.46
CA GLN A 77 -6.77 -2.65 -15.07
C GLN A 77 -5.75 -2.18 -14.04
N LEU A 78 -6.14 -2.12 -12.77
CA LEU A 78 -5.34 -1.53 -11.70
C LEU A 78 -4.46 -2.58 -11.02
N MET A 79 -3.29 -2.13 -10.63
CA MET A 79 -2.36 -2.83 -9.75
C MET A 79 -2.11 -2.00 -8.49
N VAL A 80 -1.68 -2.66 -7.42
CA VAL A 80 -1.22 -1.98 -6.21
C VAL A 80 -0.03 -1.09 -6.57
N GLY A 81 -0.03 0.14 -6.04
CA GLY A 81 0.99 1.15 -6.36
C GLY A 81 0.68 2.03 -7.58
N ASP A 82 -0.33 1.69 -8.39
CA ASP A 82 -0.78 2.60 -9.43
C ASP A 82 -1.32 3.90 -8.83
N VAL A 83 -1.14 5.00 -9.55
CA VAL A 83 -1.82 6.26 -9.24
C VAL A 83 -3.02 6.44 -10.14
N VAL A 84 -4.11 6.93 -9.57
CA VAL A 84 -5.36 7.22 -10.27
C VAL A 84 -5.66 8.71 -10.23
N LEU A 85 -6.30 9.23 -11.29
CA LEU A 85 -6.58 10.64 -11.41
C LEU A 85 -8.05 10.90 -11.71
N LYS A 86 -8.56 11.99 -11.11
CA LYS A 86 -9.86 12.58 -11.47
C LYS A 86 -9.62 13.80 -12.36
N THR A 87 -10.55 14.02 -13.27
CA THR A 87 -10.57 15.19 -14.12
C THR A 87 -11.78 16.05 -13.80
N ARG A 88 -11.70 17.32 -14.13
CA ARG A 88 -12.85 18.23 -14.17
C ARG A 88 -13.27 18.46 -15.59
N ASP A 89 -14.55 18.66 -15.77
CA ASP A 89 -15.11 19.06 -17.06
C ASP A 89 -14.51 20.43 -17.45
N LYS A 90 -14.18 20.59 -18.73
CA LYS A 90 -13.67 21.84 -19.30
C LYS A 90 -14.62 23.02 -19.08
N ASP A 91 -15.89 22.73 -18.87
CA ASP A 91 -16.95 23.74 -18.66
C ASP A 91 -17.14 24.09 -17.16
N ASP A 92 -16.38 23.45 -16.23
CA ASP A 92 -16.37 23.84 -14.83
C ASP A 92 -15.62 25.16 -14.63
N LYS A 93 -16.39 26.25 -14.55
CA LYS A 93 -15.86 27.63 -14.41
C LYS A 93 -14.99 27.85 -13.17
N ASN A 94 -15.11 27.00 -12.15
CA ASN A 94 -14.37 27.11 -10.90
C ASN A 94 -13.02 26.39 -10.94
N MET A 95 -12.77 25.56 -11.96
CA MET A 95 -11.58 24.72 -12.08
C MET A 95 -10.97 24.84 -13.48
N ARG A 96 -10.67 26.08 -13.88
CA ARG A 96 -10.05 26.34 -15.16
C ARG A 96 -8.66 25.71 -15.24
N LEU A 97 -8.39 25.03 -16.37
CA LEU A 97 -7.05 24.53 -16.65
C LEU A 97 -6.04 25.69 -16.66
N PRO A 98 -4.93 25.62 -15.90
CA PRO A 98 -3.90 26.66 -15.93
C PRO A 98 -3.37 26.93 -17.35
N ASP A 99 -3.06 28.18 -17.65
CA ASP A 99 -2.72 28.65 -18.99
C ASP A 99 -1.57 27.88 -19.63
N GLN A 100 -0.57 27.50 -18.85
CA GLN A 100 0.59 26.73 -19.32
C GLN A 100 0.23 25.37 -19.93
N TYR A 101 -0.89 24.77 -19.55
CA TYR A 101 -1.36 23.47 -20.07
C TYR A 101 -2.37 23.61 -21.20
N ARG A 102 -2.75 24.83 -21.58
CA ARG A 102 -3.64 25.07 -22.71
C ARG A 102 -2.87 25.05 -24.02
N LYS A 103 -3.59 25.02 -25.15
CA LYS A 103 -3.02 24.87 -26.49
C LYS A 103 -1.93 25.88 -26.83
N ASP A 104 -2.00 27.07 -26.27
CA ASP A 104 -1.05 28.15 -26.40
C ASP A 104 0.01 28.22 -25.28
N GLY A 105 -0.07 27.28 -24.31
CA GLY A 105 0.86 27.21 -23.20
C GLY A 105 2.10 26.35 -23.50
N ASN A 106 3.10 26.45 -22.60
CA ASN A 106 4.37 25.75 -22.72
C ASN A 106 4.30 24.25 -22.55
N ASP A 107 3.40 23.78 -21.67
CA ASP A 107 3.27 22.38 -21.26
C ASP A 107 2.09 21.67 -21.95
N TYR A 108 1.55 22.24 -23.01
CA TYR A 108 0.45 21.63 -23.75
C TYR A 108 0.84 20.28 -24.34
N SER A 109 -0.02 19.29 -24.09
CA SER A 109 0.13 17.95 -24.67
C SER A 109 -1.01 17.66 -25.63
N LYS A 110 -0.70 17.30 -26.88
CA LYS A 110 -1.72 16.87 -27.87
C LYS A 110 -2.47 15.61 -27.42
N THR A 111 -1.80 14.72 -26.68
CA THR A 111 -2.38 13.48 -26.17
C THR A 111 -3.49 13.76 -25.16
N TRP A 112 -3.25 14.69 -24.25
CA TRP A 112 -4.19 15.02 -23.17
C TRP A 112 -4.94 16.33 -23.44
N GLY A 113 -4.45 17.13 -24.38
CA GLY A 113 -5.05 18.40 -24.77
C GLY A 113 -5.39 19.27 -23.57
N GLU A 114 -6.62 19.75 -23.50
CA GLU A 114 -7.14 20.59 -22.41
C GLU A 114 -7.74 19.79 -21.23
N THR A 115 -7.46 18.49 -21.13
CA THR A 115 -7.90 17.68 -19.99
C THR A 115 -7.32 18.24 -18.70
N ASN A 116 -8.19 18.61 -17.76
CA ASN A 116 -7.78 19.16 -16.47
C ASN A 116 -7.73 18.06 -15.41
N PHE A 117 -6.54 17.59 -15.07
CA PHE A 117 -6.29 16.63 -14.00
C PHE A 117 -6.25 17.35 -12.66
N THR A 118 -7.28 17.18 -11.85
CA THR A 118 -7.48 17.98 -10.64
C THR A 118 -7.26 17.25 -9.34
N HIS A 119 -7.15 15.92 -9.39
CA HIS A 119 -7.03 15.11 -8.19
C HIS A 119 -6.26 13.82 -8.48
N ILE A 120 -5.55 13.31 -7.46
CA ILE A 120 -4.76 12.08 -7.54
C ILE A 120 -4.98 11.25 -6.28
N GLY A 121 -4.93 9.92 -6.43
CA GLY A 121 -4.92 8.95 -5.35
C GLY A 121 -4.00 7.79 -5.69
N THR A 122 -3.71 6.95 -4.71
CA THR A 122 -2.88 5.76 -4.85
C THR A 122 -3.71 4.51 -4.61
N VAL A 123 -3.60 3.53 -5.50
CA VAL A 123 -4.22 2.21 -5.34
C VAL A 123 -3.43 1.44 -4.30
N ILE A 124 -4.04 1.21 -3.13
CA ILE A 124 -3.42 0.51 -2.01
C ILE A 124 -3.86 -0.95 -1.90
N GLN A 125 -4.91 -1.32 -2.62
CA GLN A 125 -5.44 -2.70 -2.69
C GLN A 125 -6.32 -2.84 -3.94
N VAL A 126 -6.36 -4.04 -4.54
CA VAL A 126 -7.15 -4.31 -5.76
C VAL A 126 -8.32 -5.28 -5.55
N ASN A 127 -8.30 -6.10 -4.50
CA ASN A 127 -9.38 -7.04 -4.17
C ASN A 127 -9.67 -7.04 -2.66
N PRO A 128 -10.73 -6.33 -2.17
CA PRO A 128 -11.53 -5.33 -2.89
C PRO A 128 -10.70 -4.08 -3.21
N ILE A 129 -11.13 -3.30 -4.18
CA ILE A 129 -10.42 -2.07 -4.57
C ILE A 129 -10.42 -1.05 -3.43
N ARG A 130 -9.24 -0.44 -3.17
CA ARG A 130 -9.08 0.64 -2.20
C ARG A 130 -8.10 1.68 -2.74
N ILE A 131 -8.53 2.93 -2.76
CA ILE A 131 -7.77 4.06 -3.29
C ILE A 131 -7.62 5.08 -2.15
N CYS A 132 -6.39 5.27 -1.69
CA CYS A 132 -6.09 6.24 -0.65
C CYS A 132 -5.73 7.60 -1.27
N HIS A 133 -6.33 8.66 -0.76
CA HIS A 133 -6.09 10.01 -1.26
C HIS A 133 -6.37 11.08 -0.21
N MET A 134 -5.73 12.23 -0.37
CA MET A 134 -5.98 13.40 0.46
C MET A 134 -7.06 14.27 -0.18
N THR A 135 -8.12 14.56 0.56
CA THR A 135 -9.21 15.45 0.17
C THR A 135 -9.59 16.36 1.34
N SER A 136 -10.38 17.41 1.11
CA SER A 136 -10.85 18.26 2.21
C SER A 136 -11.98 17.55 2.99
N PRO A 137 -11.95 17.55 4.34
CA PRO A 137 -10.98 18.22 5.21
C PRO A 137 -9.72 17.36 5.51
N THR A 138 -9.75 16.05 5.27
CA THR A 138 -8.67 15.12 5.61
C THR A 138 -8.58 13.93 4.65
N ALA A 139 -7.60 13.06 4.85
CA ALA A 139 -7.40 11.87 4.03
C ALA A 139 -8.54 10.87 4.16
N LYS A 140 -8.84 10.16 3.07
CA LYS A 140 -9.81 9.06 3.03
C LYS A 140 -9.42 7.96 2.06
N ILE A 141 -10.16 6.85 2.12
CA ILE A 141 -10.05 5.72 1.21
C ILE A 141 -11.38 5.56 0.48
N ASP A 142 -11.33 5.63 -0.85
CA ASP A 142 -12.44 5.26 -1.72
C ASP A 142 -12.40 3.74 -1.97
N GLU A 143 -13.56 3.08 -1.90
CA GLU A 143 -13.72 1.62 -2.09
C GLU A 143 -14.34 1.29 -3.46
N SER A 144 -14.19 2.17 -4.42
CA SER A 144 -14.60 1.98 -5.82
C SER A 144 -13.85 2.92 -6.75
N ILE A 145 -13.83 2.59 -8.05
CA ILE A 145 -13.25 3.46 -9.08
C ILE A 145 -14.19 4.58 -9.56
N LYS A 146 -15.37 4.73 -8.93
CA LYS A 146 -16.34 5.74 -9.32
C LYS A 146 -15.76 7.15 -9.24
N GLY A 147 -15.76 7.86 -10.35
CA GLY A 147 -15.23 9.22 -10.47
C GLY A 147 -13.71 9.28 -10.70
N TRP A 148 -13.01 8.15 -10.72
CA TRP A 148 -11.63 8.04 -11.17
C TRP A 148 -11.62 7.73 -12.66
N GLY A 149 -10.96 8.56 -13.47
CA GLY A 149 -11.03 8.47 -14.94
C GLY A 149 -9.75 7.99 -15.61
N TYR A 150 -8.62 8.07 -14.93
CA TYR A 150 -7.31 7.73 -15.48
C TYR A 150 -6.45 7.02 -14.43
N PHE A 151 -5.46 6.27 -14.91
CA PHE A 151 -4.46 5.63 -14.07
C PHE A 151 -3.12 5.50 -14.80
N GLY A 152 -2.06 5.32 -14.04
CA GLY A 152 -0.71 5.10 -14.55
C GLY A 152 0.28 4.86 -13.43
N GLN A 153 1.57 4.78 -13.76
CA GLN A 153 2.64 4.41 -12.85
C GLN A 153 3.60 5.56 -12.58
N LEU A 154 4.08 5.63 -11.34
CA LEU A 154 5.15 6.55 -10.99
C LEU A 154 6.50 5.98 -11.43
N PRO A 155 7.43 6.80 -11.97
CA PRO A 155 8.73 6.30 -12.45
C PRO A 155 9.63 5.76 -11.35
N TRP A 156 9.35 6.07 -10.10
CA TRP A 156 10.07 5.61 -8.90
C TRP A 156 9.49 4.34 -8.30
N VAL A 157 8.39 3.81 -8.85
CA VAL A 157 7.72 2.61 -8.36
C VAL A 157 7.88 1.49 -9.38
N SER A 158 8.41 0.36 -8.96
CA SER A 158 8.61 -0.83 -9.78
C SER A 158 8.48 -2.09 -8.92
N ALA A 159 7.82 -3.11 -9.44
CA ALA A 159 7.81 -4.43 -8.81
C ALA A 159 9.21 -5.07 -8.78
N ASP A 160 10.08 -4.67 -9.72
CA ASP A 160 11.46 -5.14 -9.81
C ASP A 160 12.44 -4.19 -9.08
N ALA A 161 11.92 -3.25 -8.27
CA ALA A 161 12.79 -2.37 -7.50
C ALA A 161 13.71 -3.21 -6.62
N ASP A 162 15.02 -2.93 -6.75
CA ASP A 162 16.03 -3.61 -5.95
C ASP A 162 15.77 -3.27 -4.47
N THR A 163 15.25 -4.26 -3.76
CA THR A 163 14.94 -4.14 -2.33
C THR A 163 16.21 -4.18 -1.47
N ALA A 164 17.37 -3.86 -2.04
CA ALA A 164 18.68 -3.90 -1.40
C ALA A 164 18.80 -3.04 -0.11
N ALA A 165 17.69 -2.51 0.42
CA ALA A 165 17.65 -1.77 1.67
C ALA A 165 16.51 -2.16 2.62
N ASP A 166 15.51 -2.90 2.15
CA ASP A 166 14.56 -3.53 3.09
C ASP A 166 15.05 -4.96 3.32
N PRO A 167 15.25 -5.41 4.56
CA PRO A 167 15.43 -6.82 4.82
C PRO A 167 14.26 -7.56 4.18
N PRO A 168 14.45 -8.78 3.65
CA PRO A 168 13.39 -9.55 3.03
C PRO A 168 12.19 -9.49 3.97
N ALA A 169 11.01 -9.16 3.41
CA ALA A 169 9.80 -9.00 4.22
C ALA A 169 9.65 -10.26 5.06
N GLU A 170 9.87 -10.12 6.36
CA GLU A 170 9.75 -11.25 7.27
C GLU A 170 8.26 -11.50 7.46
N TRP A 171 7.83 -12.69 7.09
CA TRP A 171 6.45 -13.10 7.27
C TRP A 171 6.27 -13.72 8.65
N ALA A 172 5.15 -13.41 9.26
CA ALA A 172 4.75 -14.05 10.52
C ALA A 172 3.34 -14.58 10.41
N THR A 173 3.08 -15.70 11.06
CA THR A 173 1.73 -16.23 11.22
C THR A 173 1.16 -15.76 12.55
N VAL A 174 -0.04 -15.22 12.53
CA VAL A 174 -0.77 -14.81 13.75
C VAL A 174 -1.19 -16.04 14.53
N PHE A 175 -0.75 -16.13 15.77
CA PHE A 175 -1.03 -17.27 16.67
C PHE A 175 -1.51 -16.81 18.04
N ALA A 176 -2.44 -17.56 18.61
CA ALA A 176 -2.79 -17.49 20.03
C ALA A 176 -3.37 -18.85 20.48
N GLU A 177 -3.15 -19.23 21.73
CA GLU A 177 -3.62 -20.51 22.30
C GLU A 177 -5.14 -20.60 22.36
N SER A 178 -5.83 -19.49 22.34
CA SER A 178 -7.29 -19.43 22.43
C SER A 178 -7.86 -18.22 21.70
N GLY A 179 -9.15 -18.30 21.36
CA GLY A 179 -9.84 -17.24 20.61
C GLY A 179 -9.90 -17.52 19.12
N LYS A 180 -10.37 -16.54 18.35
CA LYS A 180 -10.47 -16.61 16.88
C LYS A 180 -9.61 -15.54 16.20
N THR A 181 -9.29 -14.47 16.92
CA THR A 181 -8.60 -13.30 16.38
C THR A 181 -7.61 -12.73 17.39
N VAL A 182 -6.62 -11.99 16.90
CA VAL A 182 -5.69 -11.18 17.68
C VAL A 182 -5.84 -9.71 17.28
N LYS A 183 -5.76 -8.82 18.26
CA LYS A 183 -6.00 -7.38 18.04
C LYS A 183 -4.78 -6.68 17.42
N MET A 184 -4.97 -6.10 16.25
CA MET A 184 -4.05 -5.13 15.66
C MET A 184 -4.43 -3.72 16.12
N ARG A 185 -3.46 -2.93 16.56
CA ARG A 185 -3.68 -1.63 17.22
C ARG A 185 -2.98 -0.50 16.52
N GLN A 186 -3.44 0.72 16.78
CA GLN A 186 -2.88 1.95 16.21
C GLN A 186 -1.43 2.22 16.62
N LYS A 187 -1.10 1.92 17.86
CA LYS A 187 0.22 2.16 18.48
C LYS A 187 0.62 0.94 19.31
N PRO A 188 1.91 0.78 19.64
CA PRO A 188 2.39 -0.33 20.47
C PRO A 188 1.96 -0.17 21.94
N SER A 189 0.65 -0.21 22.18
CA SER A 189 0.05 -0.04 23.51
C SER A 189 -1.30 -0.75 23.62
N THR A 190 -1.57 -1.37 24.76
CA THR A 190 -2.88 -1.98 25.05
C THR A 190 -3.99 -0.96 25.30
N LEU A 191 -3.64 0.30 25.57
CA LEU A 191 -4.57 1.39 25.87
C LEU A 191 -5.03 2.15 24.61
N CYS A 192 -4.37 1.93 23.46
CA CYS A 192 -4.75 2.62 22.23
C CYS A 192 -5.87 1.89 21.47
N ARG A 193 -6.42 2.59 20.49
CA ARG A 193 -7.50 2.09 19.63
C ARG A 193 -7.11 0.76 18.97
N ILE A 194 -8.05 -0.19 18.97
CA ILE A 194 -7.98 -1.40 18.16
C ILE A 194 -8.37 -1.00 16.75
N TYR A 195 -7.53 -1.33 15.77
CA TYR A 195 -7.85 -1.12 14.36
C TYR A 195 -8.63 -2.30 13.81
N TRP A 196 -8.12 -3.50 14.05
CA TRP A 196 -8.63 -4.73 13.44
C TRP A 196 -8.48 -5.91 14.36
N ASP A 197 -9.37 -6.87 14.20
CA ASP A 197 -9.27 -8.21 14.76
C ASP A 197 -8.75 -9.13 13.64
N VAL A 198 -7.46 -9.49 13.71
CA VAL A 198 -6.77 -10.32 12.72
C VAL A 198 -7.01 -11.80 13.05
N PRO A 199 -7.47 -12.63 12.11
CA PRO A 199 -7.70 -14.04 12.36
C PRO A 199 -6.43 -14.77 12.78
N ILE A 200 -6.56 -15.72 13.70
CA ILE A 200 -5.49 -16.67 14.01
C ILE A 200 -5.24 -17.52 12.75
N GLY A 201 -3.96 -17.75 12.42
CA GLY A 201 -3.52 -18.39 11.18
C GLY A 201 -3.36 -17.43 9.99
N ALA A 202 -3.71 -16.15 10.14
CA ALA A 202 -3.45 -15.18 9.11
C ALA A 202 -1.95 -14.89 8.95
N GLU A 203 -1.49 -14.79 7.71
CA GLU A 203 -0.13 -14.32 7.41
C GLU A 203 -0.10 -12.80 7.43
N VAL A 204 0.93 -12.24 8.05
CA VAL A 204 1.20 -10.81 8.17
C VAL A 204 2.65 -10.53 7.79
N VAL A 205 2.90 -9.36 7.24
CA VAL A 205 4.26 -8.88 6.96
C VAL A 205 4.77 -8.13 8.18
N LEU A 206 5.94 -8.51 8.71
CA LEU A 206 6.66 -7.75 9.73
C LEU A 206 7.39 -6.57 9.08
N VAL A 207 7.08 -5.37 9.51
CA VAL A 207 7.72 -4.13 9.01
C VAL A 207 8.58 -3.46 10.07
N GLU A 208 8.30 -3.71 11.33
CA GLU A 208 9.02 -3.16 12.49
C GLU A 208 9.07 -4.23 13.59
N PRO A 209 9.99 -5.22 13.48
CA PRO A 209 10.16 -6.23 14.52
C PRO A 209 10.55 -5.60 15.86
N GLY A 210 9.88 -5.98 16.94
CA GLY A 210 10.18 -5.50 18.28
C GLY A 210 9.96 -6.58 19.35
N GLU A 211 10.61 -6.44 20.49
CA GLU A 211 10.54 -7.45 21.56
C GLU A 211 9.12 -7.66 22.11
N LYS A 212 8.40 -6.59 22.38
CA LYS A 212 7.06 -6.63 22.98
C LYS A 212 5.94 -6.35 21.99
N TRP A 213 6.18 -5.51 21.04
CA TRP A 213 5.26 -5.08 19.99
C TRP A 213 5.98 -5.07 18.66
N SER A 214 5.36 -5.57 17.62
CA SER A 214 5.85 -5.50 16.25
C SER A 214 4.87 -4.72 15.36
N GLY A 215 5.42 -3.88 14.50
CA GLY A 215 4.68 -3.28 13.40
C GLY A 215 4.44 -4.32 12.32
N ILE A 216 3.19 -4.45 11.91
CA ILE A 216 2.76 -5.45 10.91
C ILE A 216 1.89 -4.83 9.83
N ILE A 217 1.89 -5.48 8.66
CA ILE A 217 0.90 -5.23 7.62
C ILE A 217 0.06 -6.49 7.44
N TRP A 218 -1.26 -6.33 7.49
CA TRP A 218 -2.24 -7.36 7.22
C TRP A 218 -3.32 -6.85 6.28
N ALA A 219 -3.60 -7.58 5.19
CA ALA A 219 -4.59 -7.18 4.19
C ALA A 219 -4.42 -5.73 3.70
N GLY A 220 -3.17 -5.29 3.49
CA GLY A 220 -2.82 -3.92 3.07
C GLY A 220 -3.01 -2.85 4.14
N ARG A 221 -3.08 -3.22 5.43
CA ARG A 221 -3.30 -2.33 6.56
C ARG A 221 -2.14 -2.43 7.53
N SER A 222 -1.55 -1.30 7.92
CA SER A 222 -0.49 -1.25 8.92
C SER A 222 -1.04 -1.06 10.34
N GLY A 223 -0.30 -1.56 11.31
CA GLY A 223 -0.61 -1.43 12.72
C GLY A 223 0.34 -2.24 13.58
N TYR A 224 0.07 -2.27 14.88
CA TYR A 224 0.92 -2.96 15.86
C TYR A 224 0.21 -4.16 16.47
N MET A 225 0.93 -5.26 16.58
CA MET A 225 0.51 -6.48 17.30
C MET A 225 1.54 -6.83 18.36
N MET A 226 1.11 -7.42 19.47
CA MET A 226 2.08 -7.92 20.46
C MET A 226 2.88 -9.07 19.84
N SER A 227 4.22 -8.99 19.92
CA SER A 227 5.14 -9.91 19.25
C SER A 227 4.95 -11.37 19.67
N LYS A 228 4.47 -11.62 20.88
CA LYS A 228 4.13 -12.97 21.37
C LYS A 228 3.02 -13.67 20.57
N TYR A 229 2.27 -12.94 19.75
CA TYR A 229 1.24 -13.48 18.87
C TYR A 229 1.71 -13.65 17.43
N LEU A 230 3.00 -13.49 17.16
CA LEU A 230 3.58 -13.59 15.84
C LEU A 230 4.63 -14.70 15.85
N ILE A 231 4.42 -15.70 15.02
CA ILE A 231 5.38 -16.77 14.79
C ILE A 231 6.12 -16.46 13.50
N THR A 232 7.43 -16.24 13.60
CA THR A 232 8.34 -15.97 12.48
C THR A 232 9.11 -17.22 12.11
N GLY A 233 9.46 -17.39 10.84
CA GLY A 233 10.20 -18.53 10.30
C GLY A 233 9.30 -19.64 9.74
N GLU A 234 9.92 -20.64 9.11
CA GLU A 234 9.21 -21.86 8.70
C GLU A 234 8.61 -22.51 9.94
N THR A 235 7.29 -22.50 10.03
CA THR A 235 6.59 -23.18 11.13
C THR A 235 6.74 -24.68 10.91
N LYS A 236 7.74 -25.28 11.56
CA LYS A 236 7.86 -26.74 11.58
C LYS A 236 6.80 -27.29 12.54
N TYR A 237 5.78 -27.88 11.99
CA TYR A 237 4.79 -28.63 12.77
C TYR A 237 5.33 -30.04 13.00
N THR A 238 5.42 -30.47 14.23
CA THR A 238 5.61 -31.89 14.52
C THR A 238 4.21 -32.52 14.65
N VAL A 239 3.82 -33.30 13.68
CA VAL A 239 2.57 -34.07 13.73
C VAL A 239 2.93 -35.49 14.16
N THR A 240 2.51 -35.88 15.35
CA THR A 240 2.69 -37.25 15.82
C THR A 240 1.47 -38.08 15.40
N LEU A 241 1.64 -38.93 14.41
CA LEU A 241 0.62 -39.87 13.96
C LEU A 241 0.89 -41.22 14.66
N ARG A 242 -0.12 -41.79 15.30
CA ARG A 242 0.00 -43.08 15.98
C ARG A 242 -0.85 -44.12 15.28
N GLY A 243 -0.35 -45.36 15.23
CA GLY A 243 -1.09 -46.50 14.67
C GLY A 243 -1.12 -46.57 13.14
N LEU A 244 -0.22 -45.88 12.47
CA LEU A 244 -0.02 -46.04 11.03
C LEU A 244 0.95 -47.22 10.78
N ASP A 245 0.68 -47.96 9.70
CA ASP A 245 1.66 -48.86 9.15
C ASP A 245 2.77 -48.08 8.43
N LYS A 246 3.92 -48.75 8.23
CA LYS A 246 5.11 -48.13 7.68
C LYS A 246 4.90 -47.54 6.26
N GLU A 247 4.12 -48.21 5.44
CA GLU A 247 3.89 -47.82 4.05
C GLU A 247 3.06 -46.51 3.97
N THR A 248 2.00 -46.42 4.76
CA THR A 248 1.18 -45.20 4.89
C THR A 248 1.99 -44.03 5.47
N ALA A 249 2.87 -44.29 6.43
CA ALA A 249 3.73 -43.26 7.01
C ALA A 249 4.75 -42.71 5.99
N GLU A 250 5.37 -43.58 5.20
CA GLU A 250 6.31 -43.19 4.12
C GLU A 250 5.61 -42.40 3.01
N GLU A 251 4.39 -42.77 2.62
CA GLU A 251 3.58 -42.01 1.65
C GLU A 251 3.28 -40.59 2.16
N LEU A 252 2.86 -40.44 3.42
CA LEU A 252 2.57 -39.15 4.02
C LEU A 252 3.83 -38.26 4.13
N ALA A 253 4.96 -38.84 4.52
CA ALA A 253 6.24 -38.12 4.56
C ALA A 253 6.67 -37.61 3.17
N ALA A 254 6.44 -38.41 2.11
CA ALA A 254 6.71 -38.00 0.75
C ALA A 254 5.80 -36.89 0.23
N ILE A 255 4.53 -36.89 0.64
CA ILE A 255 3.52 -35.88 0.25
C ILE A 255 3.78 -34.53 0.95
N TYR A 256 4.14 -34.59 2.25
CA TYR A 256 4.24 -33.37 3.10
C TYR A 256 5.66 -32.92 3.39
N GLY A 257 6.70 -33.63 2.89
CA GLY A 257 8.09 -33.21 2.98
C GLY A 257 8.69 -33.21 4.39
N GLY A 258 8.31 -34.19 5.24
CA GLY A 258 8.75 -34.28 6.63
C GLY A 258 9.78 -35.36 6.92
N GLU A 259 10.55 -35.24 8.03
CA GLU A 259 11.34 -36.33 8.61
C GLU A 259 10.44 -37.22 9.46
N MET A 260 10.56 -38.54 9.28
CA MET A 260 9.76 -39.51 10.01
C MET A 260 10.60 -40.19 11.10
N THR A 261 10.09 -40.18 12.32
CA THR A 261 10.63 -41.00 13.41
C THR A 261 9.61 -42.08 13.77
N VAL A 262 9.99 -43.32 13.62
CA VAL A 262 9.15 -44.47 14.07
C VAL A 262 9.55 -44.83 15.50
N GLU A 263 8.66 -44.62 16.45
CA GLU A 263 8.79 -45.20 17.80
C GLU A 263 8.25 -46.62 17.76
N GLY A 264 9.14 -47.61 18.03
CA GLY A 264 8.85 -49.03 18.09
C GLY A 264 8.11 -49.44 19.37
#